data_8ffa4ef9df4e5efd485de6234809e534
#
_entry.id   8ffa4ef9df4e5efd485de6234809e534
#
_cell.length_a   1.000
_cell.length_b   1.000
_cell.length_c   1.000
_cell.angle_alpha   90.00
_cell.angle_beta   90.00
_cell.angle_gamma   90.00
#
_symmetry.space_group_name_H-M   'P 1'
#
loop_
_entity.id
_entity.type
_entity.pdbx_description
1 polymer ?
#
loop_
_entity_poly.entity_id
_entity_poly.type
_entity_poly.pdbx_seq_one_letter_code
_entity_poly.pdbx_strand_id
1 'polypeptide(L)'
;DIAKWSGTNDLGLLINLNIGDTDNDGLRRYLAGTEQRLSRLSDTETQIQQCAGCHSRRETFEDGNPLPGTPFHDAYRLSNLRPGLYHPDGQIEDEVYVYGSFLQSKMYANGVTCTNCHNPHTAEVKLEGNALCGQCHSPAGNPDFPTLALKDYDAPSHTFHVEGSAGAECKSCHMIERTYMGVDGRRDHSFRIPRPDLSLQTQAPNACNDCHNDQTYGWASDMVASWYPNSTRRGAHFSQVLAKGRNDLRGQGEALVG
;
A
#
# COMPACT_ATOMS: atom_id res chain seq x y z
N ASP A 1 -3.44 -9.93 30.15
CA ASP A 1 -4.10 -10.39 31.38
C ASP A 1 -5.42 -11.06 30.98
N ILE A 2 -5.43 -12.42 31.01
CA ILE A 2 -6.56 -13.26 30.59
C ILE A 2 -7.84 -12.95 31.41
N ALA A 3 -7.68 -12.56 32.67
CA ALA A 3 -8.81 -12.20 33.53
C ALA A 3 -9.58 -10.96 33.01
N LYS A 4 -8.94 -10.10 32.22
CA LYS A 4 -9.57 -8.93 31.62
C LYS A 4 -10.31 -9.24 30.32
N TRP A 5 -10.14 -10.42 29.76
CA TRP A 5 -10.81 -10.84 28.53
C TRP A 5 -12.19 -11.45 28.77
N SER A 6 -12.43 -11.91 29.99
CA SER A 6 -13.71 -12.53 30.34
C SER A 6 -14.76 -11.47 30.67
N GLY A 7 -15.77 -11.35 29.86
CA GLY A 7 -16.97 -10.55 30.12
C GLY A 7 -16.94 -9.11 29.63
N THR A 8 -15.91 -8.68 28.90
CA THR A 8 -15.85 -7.37 28.25
C THR A 8 -15.65 -7.53 26.74
N ASN A 9 -16.25 -6.64 25.95
CA ASN A 9 -16.12 -6.63 24.49
C ASN A 9 -14.83 -5.94 24.02
N ASP A 10 -14.01 -5.46 24.92
CA ASP A 10 -12.79 -4.72 24.60
C ASP A 10 -11.55 -5.63 24.44
N LEU A 11 -11.75 -6.95 24.54
CA LEU A 11 -10.69 -7.97 24.37
C LEU A 11 -9.43 -7.71 25.21
N GLY A 12 -9.56 -7.07 26.35
CA GLY A 12 -8.45 -6.69 27.21
C GLY A 12 -7.69 -5.44 26.75
N LEU A 13 -8.17 -4.73 25.77
CA LEU A 13 -7.64 -3.43 25.37
C LEU A 13 -7.97 -2.42 26.48
N LEU A 14 -6.97 -1.61 26.82
CA LEU A 14 -7.17 -0.50 27.78
C LEU A 14 -7.95 0.65 27.14
N ILE A 15 -7.97 0.72 25.84
CA ILE A 15 -8.62 1.74 25.03
C ILE A 15 -9.43 1.07 23.97
N ASN A 16 -10.71 1.38 23.91
CA ASN A 16 -11.57 0.98 22.81
C ASN A 16 -11.55 2.10 21.76
N LEU A 17 -10.83 1.84 20.66
CA LEU A 17 -10.84 2.73 19.52
C LEU A 17 -12.13 2.48 18.74
N ASN A 18 -13.12 3.33 18.88
CA ASN A 18 -14.28 3.32 18.03
C ASN A 18 -13.90 3.96 16.67
N ILE A 19 -13.49 3.10 15.75
CA ILE A 19 -13.13 3.49 14.37
C ILE A 19 -14.43 3.79 13.62
N GLY A 20 -14.87 4.99 13.62
CA GLY A 20 -16.16 5.45 13.09
C GLY A 20 -16.79 6.49 13.98
N ASP A 21 -16.17 6.74 15.11
CA ASP A 21 -16.47 7.88 15.98
C ASP A 21 -15.75 9.11 15.41
N THR A 22 -16.47 9.93 14.67
CA THR A 22 -15.93 11.10 13.97
C THR A 22 -15.37 12.17 14.90
N ASP A 23 -15.67 12.10 16.18
CA ASP A 23 -15.20 13.05 17.20
C ASP A 23 -14.09 12.49 18.11
N ASN A 24 -13.70 11.22 17.96
CA ASN A 24 -12.63 10.57 18.76
C ASN A 24 -12.82 10.73 20.28
N ASP A 25 -14.06 10.85 20.74
CA ASP A 25 -14.39 11.26 22.10
C ASP A 25 -13.96 10.19 23.13
N GLY A 26 -14.04 8.91 22.76
CA GLY A 26 -13.58 7.81 23.60
C GLY A 26 -12.07 7.84 23.86
N LEU A 27 -11.28 8.20 22.86
CA LEU A 27 -9.83 8.31 22.96
C LEU A 27 -9.40 9.58 23.70
N ARG A 28 -10.09 10.70 23.48
CA ARG A 28 -9.85 11.96 24.17
C ARG A 28 -10.06 11.86 25.68
N ARG A 29 -11.11 11.17 26.13
CA ARG A 29 -11.40 11.00 27.56
C ARG A 29 -10.33 10.23 28.30
N TYR A 30 -9.70 9.24 27.66
CA TYR A 30 -8.62 8.47 28.27
C TYR A 30 -7.30 9.25 28.30
N LEU A 31 -7.07 10.08 27.31
CA LEU A 31 -5.81 10.78 27.09
C LEU A 31 -5.87 12.27 27.49
N ALA A 32 -6.72 12.61 28.47
CA ALA A 32 -6.82 13.96 29.04
C ALA A 32 -5.44 14.46 29.53
N GLY A 33 -4.66 15.04 28.67
CA GLY A 33 -3.26 15.44 28.81
C GLY A 33 -2.45 15.22 27.55
N THR A 34 -2.96 14.43 26.60
CA THR A 34 -2.37 14.20 25.27
C THR A 34 -3.28 14.66 24.14
N GLU A 35 -4.38 15.35 24.45
CA GLU A 35 -5.41 15.83 23.50
C GLU A 35 -4.82 16.58 22.29
N GLN A 36 -3.76 17.34 22.51
CA GLN A 36 -3.10 18.08 21.43
C GLN A 36 -2.38 17.17 20.42
N ARG A 37 -1.97 15.96 20.81
CA ARG A 37 -1.33 14.99 19.91
C ARG A 37 -2.34 14.28 19.02
N LEU A 38 -3.47 13.89 19.59
CA LEU A 38 -4.50 13.13 18.90
C LEU A 38 -5.32 13.99 17.93
N SER A 39 -5.50 15.26 18.25
CA SER A 39 -6.18 16.22 17.35
C SER A 39 -5.47 16.46 16.01
N ARG A 40 -4.27 15.92 15.83
CA ARG A 40 -3.50 16.06 14.58
C ARG A 40 -3.75 14.93 13.58
N LEU A 41 -4.31 13.81 14.02
CA LEU A 41 -4.60 12.68 13.14
C LEU A 41 -6.07 12.72 12.73
N SER A 42 -6.32 12.53 11.44
CA SER A 42 -7.66 12.20 10.96
C SER A 42 -8.05 10.79 11.42
N ASP A 43 -9.33 10.46 11.41
CA ASP A 43 -9.80 9.11 11.75
C ASP A 43 -9.16 8.05 10.85
N THR A 44 -8.99 8.38 9.58
CA THR A 44 -8.29 7.55 8.59
C THR A 44 -6.85 7.27 9.01
N GLU A 45 -6.11 8.32 9.39
CA GLU A 45 -4.72 8.20 9.83
C GLU A 45 -4.61 7.39 11.12
N THR A 46 -5.48 7.63 12.09
CA THR A 46 -5.51 6.88 13.35
C THR A 46 -5.67 5.38 13.09
N GLN A 47 -6.59 5.00 12.22
CA GLN A 47 -6.81 3.60 11.85
C GLN A 47 -5.58 2.99 11.18
N ILE A 48 -5.04 3.66 10.17
CA ILE A 48 -3.90 3.14 9.39
C ILE A 48 -2.68 3.00 10.30
N GLN A 49 -2.39 3.99 11.12
CA GLN A 49 -1.22 4.00 12.00
C GLN A 49 -1.34 2.98 13.14
N GLN A 50 -2.55 2.66 13.58
CA GLN A 50 -2.78 1.57 14.53
C GLN A 50 -2.35 0.21 13.93
N CYS A 51 -2.71 -0.05 12.67
CA CYS A 51 -2.29 -1.25 11.97
C CYS A 51 -0.77 -1.24 11.70
N ALA A 52 -0.21 -0.08 11.38
CA ALA A 52 1.21 0.11 11.10
C ALA A 52 2.12 -0.34 12.25
N GLY A 53 1.64 -0.25 13.50
CA GLY A 53 2.36 -0.73 14.67
C GLY A 53 2.84 -2.18 14.55
N CYS A 54 2.12 -3.03 13.82
CA CYS A 54 2.49 -4.43 13.54
C CYS A 54 2.84 -4.67 12.06
N HIS A 55 2.20 -3.95 11.13
CA HIS A 55 2.31 -4.19 9.69
C HIS A 55 3.34 -3.28 8.99
N SER A 56 4.44 -2.95 9.67
CA SER A 56 5.55 -2.16 9.11
C SER A 56 6.91 -2.72 9.49
N ARG A 57 7.89 -2.54 8.60
CA ARG A 57 9.30 -2.66 8.98
C ARG A 57 9.75 -1.37 9.63
N ARG A 58 10.00 -1.42 10.93
CA ARG A 58 10.24 -0.25 11.76
C ARG A 58 11.31 -0.52 12.81
N GLU A 59 11.85 0.55 13.34
CA GLU A 59 12.67 0.56 14.54
C GLU A 59 11.93 1.34 15.62
N THR A 60 12.00 0.89 16.88
CA THR A 60 11.40 1.58 18.02
C THR A 60 12.34 2.65 18.54
N PHE A 61 11.79 3.77 18.98
CA PHE A 61 12.59 4.82 19.66
C PHE A 61 12.81 4.49 21.13
N GLU A 62 11.85 3.80 21.75
CA GLU A 62 11.87 3.46 23.17
C GLU A 62 11.47 2.00 23.37
N ASP A 63 11.88 1.42 24.51
CA ASP A 63 11.41 0.12 24.93
C ASP A 63 9.95 0.19 25.40
N GLY A 64 9.15 -0.74 24.94
CA GLY A 64 7.73 -0.85 25.29
C GLY A 64 6.78 -0.68 24.11
N ASN A 65 5.51 -0.88 24.38
CA ASN A 65 4.46 -0.73 23.39
C ASN A 65 3.80 0.64 23.54
N PRO A 66 3.71 1.44 22.49
CA PRO A 66 2.96 2.69 22.54
C PRO A 66 1.48 2.41 22.83
N LEU A 67 0.81 3.34 23.45
CA LEU A 67 -0.63 3.27 23.65
C LEU A 67 -1.34 3.32 22.28
N PRO A 68 -2.48 2.63 22.14
CA PRO A 68 -3.32 2.78 20.97
C PRO A 68 -3.64 4.26 20.68
N GLY A 69 -3.55 4.66 19.40
CA GLY A 69 -3.73 6.06 19.00
C GLY A 69 -2.49 6.95 19.14
N THR A 70 -1.37 6.44 19.66
CA THR A 70 -0.09 7.16 19.57
C THR A 70 0.27 7.32 18.09
N PRO A 71 0.61 8.55 17.62
CA PRO A 71 1.08 8.73 16.26
C PRO A 71 2.29 7.83 15.98
N PHE A 72 2.27 7.16 14.82
CA PHE A 72 3.27 6.15 14.47
C PHE A 72 4.71 6.67 14.61
N HIS A 73 4.96 7.86 14.08
CA HIS A 73 6.30 8.47 14.09
C HIS A 73 6.73 9.05 15.42
N ASP A 74 5.86 9.06 16.44
CA ASP A 74 6.24 9.39 17.82
C ASP A 74 6.88 8.18 18.53
N ALA A 75 6.59 6.97 18.05
CA ALA A 75 7.08 5.72 18.65
C ALA A 75 8.06 4.95 17.76
N TYR A 76 7.97 5.15 16.46
CA TYR A 76 8.67 4.33 15.48
C TYR A 76 9.31 5.12 14.35
N ARG A 77 10.42 4.61 13.85
CA ARG A 77 11.03 5.01 12.58
C ARG A 77 10.71 3.98 11.51
N LEU A 78 9.95 4.36 10.49
CA LEU A 78 9.69 3.51 9.33
C LEU A 78 10.94 3.33 8.48
N SER A 79 11.17 2.12 7.97
CA SER A 79 12.21 1.87 6.96
C SER A 79 11.87 2.52 5.62
N ASN A 80 12.76 3.37 5.14
CA ASN A 80 12.60 4.11 3.89
C ASN A 80 12.94 3.27 2.66
N LEU A 81 12.83 3.87 1.47
CA LEU A 81 13.13 3.28 0.15
C LEU A 81 14.64 3.06 -0.05
N ARG A 82 15.27 2.26 0.80
CA ARG A 82 16.71 1.94 0.71
C ARG A 82 16.96 0.64 -0.07
N PRO A 83 18.16 0.48 -0.67
CA PRO A 83 18.57 -0.77 -1.31
C PRO A 83 18.43 -1.96 -0.37
N GLY A 84 18.05 -3.12 -0.92
CA GLY A 84 17.84 -4.36 -0.17
C GLY A 84 16.51 -4.44 0.58
N LEU A 85 15.73 -3.35 0.64
CA LEU A 85 14.35 -3.36 1.17
C LEU A 85 13.33 -3.01 0.09
N TYR A 86 13.69 -2.09 -0.81
CA TYR A 86 12.83 -1.66 -1.90
C TYR A 86 13.61 -1.54 -3.20
N HIS A 87 12.99 -1.91 -4.29
CA HIS A 87 13.46 -1.57 -5.63
C HIS A 87 13.49 -0.05 -5.84
N PRO A 88 14.25 0.47 -6.81
CA PRO A 88 14.31 1.92 -7.04
C PRO A 88 12.97 2.57 -7.33
N ASP A 89 12.01 1.84 -7.87
CA ASP A 89 10.67 2.32 -8.15
C ASP A 89 9.71 2.24 -6.95
N GLY A 90 10.21 1.75 -5.81
CA GLY A 90 9.48 1.63 -4.54
C GLY A 90 8.71 0.33 -4.39
N GLN A 91 8.80 -0.62 -5.33
CA GLN A 91 8.30 -1.98 -5.11
C GLN A 91 9.06 -2.65 -3.96
N ILE A 92 8.37 -3.51 -3.23
CA ILE A 92 8.98 -4.30 -2.16
C ILE A 92 10.03 -5.24 -2.74
N GLU A 93 11.25 -5.22 -2.18
CA GLU A 93 12.36 -6.10 -2.55
C GLU A 93 12.60 -7.18 -1.50
N ASP A 94 12.48 -6.83 -0.21
CA ASP A 94 12.59 -7.74 0.93
C ASP A 94 11.43 -7.52 1.91
N GLU A 95 11.37 -8.26 3.00
CA GLU A 95 10.28 -8.20 3.98
C GLU A 95 10.21 -6.83 4.66
N VAL A 96 9.30 -5.98 4.22
CA VAL A 96 9.02 -4.64 4.78
C VAL A 96 7.59 -4.48 5.25
N TYR A 97 6.80 -5.53 5.14
CA TYR A 97 5.36 -5.53 5.40
C TYR A 97 4.61 -4.55 4.47
N VAL A 98 3.38 -4.21 4.81
CA VAL A 98 2.48 -3.54 3.87
C VAL A 98 2.38 -2.02 4.08
N TYR A 99 2.70 -1.51 5.27
CA TYR A 99 2.47 -0.10 5.57
C TYR A 99 3.28 0.84 4.68
N GLY A 100 4.59 0.61 4.54
CA GLY A 100 5.45 1.47 3.73
C GLY A 100 5.12 1.45 2.23
N SER A 101 4.59 0.34 1.70
CA SER A 101 4.11 0.27 0.33
C SER A 101 2.75 0.94 0.18
N PHE A 102 1.84 0.76 1.14
CA PHE A 102 0.52 1.40 1.13
C PHE A 102 0.61 2.93 1.13
N LEU A 103 1.52 3.51 1.91
CA LEU A 103 1.78 4.96 1.91
C LEU A 103 2.17 5.53 0.54
N GLN A 104 2.70 4.71 -0.37
CA GLN A 104 3.04 5.11 -1.73
C GLN A 104 1.82 5.12 -2.66
N SER A 105 0.67 4.61 -2.22
CA SER A 105 -0.52 4.44 -3.05
C SER A 105 -1.34 5.73 -3.15
N LYS A 106 -2.01 5.87 -4.28
CA LYS A 106 -3.03 6.92 -4.42
C LYS A 106 -4.27 6.65 -3.57
N MET A 107 -4.52 5.39 -3.21
CA MET A 107 -5.62 5.02 -2.32
C MET A 107 -5.41 5.64 -0.94
N TYR A 108 -4.20 5.50 -0.37
CA TYR A 108 -3.84 6.17 0.87
C TYR A 108 -4.04 7.69 0.79
N ALA A 109 -3.52 8.31 -0.26
CA ALA A 109 -3.63 9.76 -0.46
C ALA A 109 -5.08 10.27 -0.62
N ASN A 110 -6.03 9.37 -0.91
CA ASN A 110 -7.46 9.67 -1.03
C ASN A 110 -8.29 9.12 0.15
N GLY A 111 -7.66 8.76 1.26
CA GLY A 111 -8.35 8.40 2.48
C GLY A 111 -8.87 6.95 2.56
N VAL A 112 -8.43 6.07 1.66
CA VAL A 112 -8.71 4.63 1.78
C VAL A 112 -7.96 4.06 2.96
N THR A 113 -8.62 3.21 3.74
CA THR A 113 -8.05 2.55 4.92
C THR A 113 -7.94 1.05 4.74
N CYS A 114 -7.21 0.39 5.64
CA CYS A 114 -7.07 -1.06 5.64
C CYS A 114 -8.45 -1.76 5.72
N THR A 115 -9.36 -1.21 6.50
CA THR A 115 -10.69 -1.80 6.71
C THR A 115 -11.68 -1.56 5.56
N ASN A 116 -11.34 -0.78 4.55
CA ASN A 116 -12.12 -0.76 3.32
C ASN A 116 -12.03 -2.12 2.59
N CYS A 117 -10.89 -2.81 2.71
CA CYS A 117 -10.64 -4.09 2.05
C CYS A 117 -10.63 -5.29 2.99
N HIS A 118 -10.15 -5.13 4.23
CA HIS A 118 -9.96 -6.22 5.19
C HIS A 118 -10.94 -6.16 6.37
N ASN A 119 -11.27 -7.33 6.90
CA ASN A 119 -11.86 -7.47 8.22
C ASN A 119 -10.72 -7.62 9.24
N PRO A 120 -10.51 -6.66 10.15
CA PRO A 120 -9.37 -6.69 11.08
C PRO A 120 -9.44 -7.80 12.13
N HIS A 121 -10.63 -8.41 12.32
CA HIS A 121 -10.81 -9.48 13.30
C HIS A 121 -10.55 -10.87 12.73
N THR A 122 -10.84 -11.08 11.45
CA THR A 122 -10.63 -12.39 10.79
C THR A 122 -9.40 -12.40 9.90
N ALA A 123 -8.80 -11.23 9.64
CA ALA A 123 -7.71 -11.01 8.68
C ALA A 123 -8.08 -11.34 7.22
N GLU A 124 -9.34 -11.60 6.93
CA GLU A 124 -9.83 -11.92 5.59
C GLU A 124 -10.14 -10.65 4.80
N VAL A 125 -10.14 -10.76 3.49
CA VAL A 125 -10.67 -9.72 2.61
C VAL A 125 -12.20 -9.76 2.62
N LYS A 126 -12.83 -8.60 2.49
CA LYS A 126 -14.30 -8.47 2.54
C LYS A 126 -15.01 -9.07 1.34
N LEU A 127 -14.36 -9.08 0.19
CA LEU A 127 -14.86 -9.61 -1.08
C LEU A 127 -13.75 -10.39 -1.78
N GLU A 128 -14.11 -11.39 -2.54
CA GLU A 128 -13.15 -12.20 -3.27
C GLU A 128 -12.87 -11.68 -4.69
N GLY A 129 -11.68 -11.97 -5.19
CA GLY A 129 -11.28 -11.69 -6.56
C GLY A 129 -11.39 -10.20 -6.93
N ASN A 130 -11.79 -9.94 -8.17
CA ASN A 130 -11.94 -8.59 -8.69
C ASN A 130 -13.08 -7.80 -8.05
N ALA A 131 -14.06 -8.47 -7.41
CA ALA A 131 -15.15 -7.80 -6.71
C ALA A 131 -14.63 -6.89 -5.56
N LEU A 132 -13.51 -7.24 -4.94
CA LEU A 132 -12.87 -6.40 -3.92
C LEU A 132 -12.46 -5.03 -4.47
N CYS A 133 -11.94 -4.99 -5.67
CA CYS A 133 -11.54 -3.74 -6.34
C CYS A 133 -12.76 -3.05 -6.96
N GLY A 134 -13.68 -3.84 -7.51
CA GLY A 134 -14.90 -3.39 -8.18
C GLY A 134 -15.89 -2.63 -7.27
N GLN A 135 -15.80 -2.80 -5.94
CA GLN A 135 -16.60 -2.00 -5.01
C GLN A 135 -16.36 -0.49 -5.16
N CYS A 136 -15.22 -0.09 -5.70
CA CYS A 136 -14.84 1.29 -5.97
C CYS A 136 -14.51 1.51 -7.45
N HIS A 137 -13.71 0.62 -8.05
CA HIS A 137 -13.21 0.72 -9.42
C HIS A 137 -14.19 0.07 -10.41
N SER A 138 -15.34 0.70 -10.63
CA SER A 138 -16.41 0.21 -11.51
C SER A 138 -17.15 1.39 -12.17
N PRO A 139 -18.02 1.14 -13.16
CA PRO A 139 -18.87 2.19 -13.71
C PRO A 139 -19.81 2.85 -12.69
N ALA A 140 -20.17 2.14 -11.62
CA ALA A 140 -21.00 2.69 -10.54
C ALA A 140 -20.20 3.60 -9.60
N GLY A 141 -18.88 3.39 -9.50
CA GLY A 141 -18.01 4.11 -8.57
C GLY A 141 -18.33 3.81 -7.10
N ASN A 142 -17.90 4.72 -6.24
CA ASN A 142 -18.19 4.67 -4.82
C ASN A 142 -18.42 6.10 -4.30
N PRO A 143 -19.54 6.38 -3.64
CA PRO A 143 -19.87 7.74 -3.17
C PRO A 143 -18.89 8.30 -2.14
N ASP A 144 -18.20 7.44 -1.38
CA ASP A 144 -17.18 7.87 -0.42
C ASP A 144 -15.89 8.36 -1.12
N PHE A 145 -15.72 8.01 -2.40
CA PHE A 145 -14.55 8.36 -3.22
C PHE A 145 -14.97 8.98 -4.56
N PRO A 146 -15.57 10.18 -4.56
CA PRO A 146 -16.22 10.78 -5.75
C PRO A 146 -15.25 11.17 -6.87
N THR A 147 -13.95 11.16 -6.63
CA THR A 147 -12.92 11.48 -7.62
C THR A 147 -12.49 10.30 -8.49
N LEU A 148 -13.04 9.10 -8.23
CA LEU A 148 -12.76 7.91 -9.03
C LEU A 148 -13.27 8.07 -10.47
N ALA A 149 -12.45 7.62 -11.42
CA ALA A 149 -12.90 7.51 -12.80
C ALA A 149 -13.89 6.36 -12.93
N LEU A 150 -15.09 6.68 -13.42
CA LEU A 150 -16.16 5.70 -13.64
C LEU A 150 -15.90 4.94 -14.93
N LYS A 151 -15.36 3.76 -14.83
CA LYS A 151 -14.97 2.91 -15.96
C LYS A 151 -15.12 1.45 -15.59
N ASP A 152 -15.40 0.62 -16.57
CA ASP A 152 -15.32 -0.84 -16.43
C ASP A 152 -13.84 -1.26 -16.54
N TYR A 153 -13.24 -1.51 -15.37
CA TYR A 153 -11.87 -1.96 -15.26
C TYR A 153 -11.73 -3.49 -15.33
N ASP A 154 -12.83 -4.23 -15.23
CA ASP A 154 -12.83 -5.70 -15.34
C ASP A 154 -12.96 -6.18 -16.79
N ALA A 155 -13.25 -5.26 -17.71
CA ALA A 155 -13.40 -5.56 -19.11
C ALA A 155 -12.08 -5.92 -19.79
N PRO A 156 -12.10 -6.82 -20.81
CA PRO A 156 -10.91 -7.15 -21.63
C PRO A 156 -10.26 -5.96 -22.32
N SER A 157 -11.01 -4.85 -22.53
CA SER A 157 -10.48 -3.59 -23.05
C SER A 157 -9.56 -2.85 -22.09
N HIS A 158 -9.55 -3.26 -20.81
CA HIS A 158 -8.59 -2.79 -19.81
C HIS A 158 -7.52 -3.82 -19.51
N THR A 159 -7.90 -5.09 -19.32
CA THR A 159 -6.96 -6.14 -18.91
C THR A 159 -6.12 -6.67 -20.05
N PHE A 160 -6.63 -6.64 -21.28
CA PHE A 160 -6.07 -7.26 -22.50
C PHE A 160 -5.82 -8.77 -22.33
N HIS A 161 -6.53 -9.40 -21.41
CA HIS A 161 -6.50 -10.83 -21.14
C HIS A 161 -7.92 -11.42 -21.21
N VAL A 162 -7.98 -12.73 -21.36
CA VAL A 162 -9.26 -13.45 -21.38
C VAL A 162 -9.93 -13.31 -20.01
N GLU A 163 -11.21 -12.96 -20.02
CA GLU A 163 -12.03 -12.85 -18.81
C GLU A 163 -11.94 -14.14 -17.98
N GLY A 164 -11.82 -14.00 -16.66
CA GLY A 164 -11.66 -15.12 -15.73
C GLY A 164 -10.27 -15.77 -15.71
N SER A 165 -9.34 -15.34 -16.57
CA SER A 165 -7.95 -15.80 -16.50
C SER A 165 -7.18 -15.09 -15.38
N ALA A 166 -6.06 -15.67 -14.95
CA ALA A 166 -5.17 -15.06 -13.96
C ALA A 166 -4.64 -13.68 -14.42
N GLY A 167 -4.45 -13.47 -15.73
CA GLY A 167 -4.04 -12.18 -16.29
C GLY A 167 -5.13 -11.12 -16.25
N ALA A 168 -6.41 -11.48 -16.10
CA ALA A 168 -7.52 -10.56 -15.93
C ALA A 168 -7.79 -10.19 -14.45
N GLU A 169 -7.09 -10.82 -13.50
CA GLU A 169 -7.22 -10.44 -12.09
C GLU A 169 -6.54 -9.11 -11.80
N CYS A 170 -7.26 -8.17 -11.20
CA CYS A 170 -6.74 -6.85 -10.82
C CYS A 170 -5.43 -6.94 -10.02
N LYS A 171 -5.38 -7.87 -9.06
CA LYS A 171 -4.23 -8.08 -8.19
C LYS A 171 -2.98 -8.55 -8.95
N SER A 172 -3.14 -9.27 -10.04
CA SER A 172 -2.00 -9.79 -10.83
C SER A 172 -1.18 -8.67 -11.49
N CYS A 173 -1.81 -7.54 -11.79
CA CYS A 173 -1.15 -6.38 -12.39
C CYS A 173 -0.84 -5.26 -11.40
N HIS A 174 -1.73 -5.03 -10.42
CA HIS A 174 -1.66 -3.87 -9.54
C HIS A 174 -1.17 -4.18 -8.12
N MET A 175 -1.15 -5.46 -7.72
CA MET A 175 -0.68 -5.94 -6.42
C MET A 175 0.16 -7.21 -6.62
N ILE A 176 1.31 -7.05 -7.29
CA ILE A 176 2.18 -8.19 -7.59
C ILE A 176 2.57 -8.94 -6.32
N GLU A 177 2.64 -10.25 -6.42
CA GLU A 177 3.04 -11.12 -5.32
C GLU A 177 4.50 -11.46 -5.42
N ARG A 178 5.19 -11.45 -4.28
CA ARG A 178 6.56 -11.94 -4.14
C ARG A 178 6.64 -12.88 -2.95
N THR A 179 7.50 -13.88 -3.07
CA THR A 179 7.79 -14.78 -1.95
C THR A 179 8.93 -14.21 -1.14
N TYR A 180 8.65 -13.91 0.13
CA TYR A 180 9.64 -13.42 1.08
C TYR A 180 10.03 -14.53 2.06
N MET A 181 11.25 -14.45 2.57
CA MET A 181 11.80 -15.41 3.54
C MET A 181 11.69 -16.88 3.10
N GLY A 182 11.48 -17.12 1.81
CA GLY A 182 11.36 -18.45 1.21
C GLY A 182 10.04 -19.18 1.42
N VAL A 183 9.09 -18.59 2.16
CA VAL A 183 7.82 -19.26 2.53
C VAL A 183 6.57 -18.43 2.34
N ASP A 184 6.64 -17.10 2.41
CA ASP A 184 5.47 -16.24 2.39
C ASP A 184 5.28 -15.51 1.06
N GLY A 185 4.19 -15.84 0.35
CA GLY A 185 3.72 -15.05 -0.79
C GLY A 185 2.98 -13.81 -0.29
N ARG A 186 3.53 -12.62 -0.54
CA ARG A 186 2.93 -11.34 -0.12
C ARG A 186 2.74 -10.39 -1.27
N ARG A 187 1.62 -9.67 -1.23
CA ARG A 187 1.25 -8.70 -2.25
C ARG A 187 1.73 -7.30 -1.89
N ASP A 188 2.25 -6.61 -2.91
CA ASP A 188 2.63 -5.20 -2.78
C ASP A 188 1.37 -4.32 -2.71
N HIS A 189 1.22 -3.57 -1.60
CA HIS A 189 0.07 -2.70 -1.34
C HIS A 189 0.25 -1.27 -1.88
N SER A 190 1.23 -1.03 -2.74
CA SER A 190 1.37 0.27 -3.40
C SER A 190 0.39 0.49 -4.56
N PHE A 191 -0.37 -0.54 -4.96
CA PHE A 191 -1.42 -0.50 -5.98
C PHE A 191 -0.95 0.21 -7.26
N ARG A 192 0.16 -0.28 -7.80
CA ARG A 192 0.85 0.41 -8.91
C ARG A 192 0.13 0.26 -10.22
N ILE A 193 0.24 1.30 -11.04
CA ILE A 193 0.01 1.16 -12.48
C ILE A 193 1.27 0.49 -13.05
N PRO A 194 1.12 -0.64 -13.78
CA PRO A 194 2.27 -1.32 -14.35
C PRO A 194 3.10 -0.42 -15.27
N ARG A 195 4.40 -0.33 -15.02
CA ARG A 195 5.37 0.52 -15.72
C ARG A 195 6.60 -0.30 -16.16
N PRO A 196 6.43 -1.29 -17.07
CA PRO A 196 7.55 -2.13 -17.51
C PRO A 196 8.64 -1.34 -18.24
N ASP A 197 8.33 -0.14 -18.76
CA ASP A 197 9.31 0.79 -19.30
C ASP A 197 10.34 1.23 -18.25
N LEU A 198 9.99 1.32 -16.99
CA LEU A 198 10.92 1.61 -15.90
C LEU A 198 11.85 0.44 -15.60
N SER A 199 11.40 -0.79 -15.82
CA SER A 199 12.24 -1.99 -15.61
C SER A 199 13.49 -1.99 -16.49
N LEU A 200 13.41 -1.44 -17.70
CA LEU A 200 14.55 -1.27 -18.60
C LEU A 200 15.65 -0.37 -18.02
N GLN A 201 15.29 0.58 -17.18
CA GLN A 201 16.20 1.61 -16.65
C GLN A 201 16.65 1.30 -15.22
N THR A 202 15.77 0.68 -14.44
CA THR A 202 15.95 0.50 -13.00
C THR A 202 16.23 -0.94 -12.59
N GLN A 203 16.01 -1.88 -13.50
CA GLN A 203 16.03 -3.33 -13.25
C GLN A 203 15.00 -3.79 -12.19
N ALA A 204 14.05 -2.92 -11.82
CA ALA A 204 12.94 -3.31 -10.97
C ALA A 204 12.04 -4.31 -11.72
N PRO A 205 11.49 -5.33 -11.06
CA PRO A 205 10.58 -6.28 -11.68
C PRO A 205 9.28 -5.62 -12.14
N ASN A 206 8.53 -6.27 -13.01
CA ASN A 206 7.21 -5.82 -13.42
C ASN A 206 6.22 -6.99 -13.51
N ALA A 207 4.94 -6.68 -13.40
CA ALA A 207 3.86 -7.66 -13.37
C ALA A 207 3.77 -8.55 -14.63
N CYS A 208 4.16 -8.04 -15.80
CA CYS A 208 4.05 -8.79 -17.05
C CYS A 208 5.00 -9.99 -17.04
N ASN A 209 6.26 -9.77 -16.65
CA ASN A 209 7.27 -10.80 -16.65
C ASN A 209 7.16 -11.80 -15.50
N ASP A 210 6.24 -11.60 -14.55
CA ASP A 210 5.91 -12.60 -13.53
C ASP A 210 5.21 -13.84 -14.16
N CYS A 211 4.41 -13.63 -15.20
CA CYS A 211 3.74 -14.69 -15.94
C CYS A 211 4.42 -14.96 -17.29
N HIS A 212 4.86 -13.92 -18.00
CA HIS A 212 5.57 -13.99 -19.28
C HIS A 212 7.08 -13.96 -19.06
N ASN A 213 7.58 -14.93 -18.30
CA ASN A 213 8.99 -15.01 -17.90
C ASN A 213 9.95 -15.39 -19.05
N ASP A 214 9.40 -15.84 -20.16
CA ASP A 214 10.10 -16.08 -21.43
C ASP A 214 10.29 -14.82 -22.27
N GLN A 215 9.64 -13.70 -21.90
CA GLN A 215 9.67 -12.43 -22.60
C GLN A 215 10.63 -11.43 -21.92
N THR A 216 11.07 -10.44 -22.70
CA THR A 216 11.96 -9.37 -22.20
C THR A 216 11.18 -8.23 -21.56
N TYR A 217 11.84 -7.39 -20.76
CA TYR A 217 11.26 -6.12 -20.28
C TYR A 217 10.89 -5.18 -21.45
N GLY A 218 11.63 -5.23 -22.57
CA GLY A 218 11.31 -4.49 -23.78
C GLY A 218 9.97 -4.92 -24.37
N TRP A 219 9.74 -6.23 -24.50
CA TRP A 219 8.46 -6.76 -24.93
C TRP A 219 7.31 -6.26 -24.05
N ALA A 220 7.43 -6.35 -22.74
CA ALA A 220 6.41 -5.88 -21.80
C ALA A 220 6.14 -4.38 -21.95
N SER A 221 7.18 -3.58 -22.12
CA SER A 221 7.07 -2.14 -22.36
C SER A 221 6.31 -1.83 -23.65
N ASP A 222 6.63 -2.54 -24.75
CA ASP A 222 6.00 -2.35 -26.05
C ASP A 222 4.53 -2.77 -26.02
N MET A 223 4.21 -3.87 -25.32
CA MET A 223 2.83 -4.31 -25.14
C MET A 223 1.99 -3.25 -24.43
N VAL A 224 2.44 -2.75 -23.28
CA VAL A 224 1.71 -1.70 -22.56
C VAL A 224 1.63 -0.41 -23.39
N ALA A 225 2.67 -0.10 -24.18
CA ALA A 225 2.65 1.06 -25.07
C ALA A 225 1.59 0.91 -26.18
N SER A 226 1.45 -0.28 -26.74
CA SER A 226 0.45 -0.58 -27.77
C SER A 226 -0.99 -0.57 -27.24
N TRP A 227 -1.18 -1.07 -26.01
CA TRP A 227 -2.50 -1.11 -25.36
C TRP A 227 -2.98 0.29 -24.95
N TYR A 228 -2.05 1.14 -24.53
CA TYR A 228 -2.35 2.48 -24.03
C TYR A 228 -1.51 3.56 -24.75
N PRO A 229 -1.68 3.76 -26.07
CA PRO A 229 -0.82 4.65 -26.86
C PRO A 229 -0.88 6.12 -26.38
N ASN A 230 -2.01 6.53 -25.83
CA ASN A 230 -2.24 7.89 -25.34
C ASN A 230 -2.05 8.05 -23.81
N SER A 231 -1.39 7.09 -23.16
CA SER A 231 -1.18 7.15 -21.72
C SER A 231 -0.25 8.29 -21.32
N THR A 232 -0.74 9.16 -20.45
CA THR A 232 0.06 10.22 -19.81
C THR A 232 0.92 9.70 -18.64
N ARG A 233 0.82 8.40 -18.31
CA ARG A 233 1.50 7.80 -17.16
C ARG A 233 2.95 7.40 -17.43
N ARG A 234 3.41 7.48 -18.66
CA ARG A 234 4.79 7.12 -19.08
C ARG A 234 5.80 8.28 -18.97
N GLY A 235 5.49 9.31 -18.23
CA GLY A 235 6.40 10.43 -17.95
C GLY A 235 7.56 10.06 -17.01
N ALA A 236 8.36 11.07 -16.68
CA ALA A 236 9.45 10.96 -15.71
C ALA A 236 8.95 10.36 -14.37
N HIS A 237 9.80 9.58 -13.73
CA HIS A 237 9.50 8.92 -12.48
C HIS A 237 10.70 9.00 -11.53
N PHE A 238 10.47 9.17 -10.24
CA PHE A 238 11.51 9.28 -9.22
C PHE A 238 12.50 8.10 -9.24
N SER A 239 12.06 6.93 -9.66
CA SER A 239 12.89 5.73 -9.74
C SER A 239 14.12 5.88 -10.61
N GLN A 240 14.03 6.70 -11.66
CA GLN A 240 15.13 6.93 -12.59
C GLN A 240 16.28 7.67 -11.88
N VAL A 241 15.95 8.68 -11.08
CA VAL A 241 16.92 9.42 -10.28
C VAL A 241 17.44 8.57 -9.13
N LEU A 242 16.54 7.85 -8.44
CA LEU A 242 16.91 6.98 -7.33
C LEU A 242 17.83 5.83 -7.79
N ALA A 243 17.55 5.20 -8.93
CA ALA A 243 18.41 4.16 -9.50
C ALA A 243 19.81 4.69 -9.85
N LYS A 244 19.87 5.86 -10.49
CA LYS A 244 21.15 6.51 -10.78
C LYS A 244 21.90 6.87 -9.51
N GLY A 245 21.22 7.44 -8.53
CA GLY A 245 21.82 7.82 -7.25
C GLY A 245 22.33 6.63 -6.43
N ARG A 246 21.69 5.47 -6.53
CA ARG A 246 22.18 4.23 -5.90
C ARG A 246 23.49 3.74 -6.52
N ASN A 247 23.71 4.00 -7.81
CA ASN A 247 24.90 3.59 -8.54
C ASN A 247 26.00 4.65 -8.48
N ASP A 248 25.65 5.93 -8.48
CA ASP A 248 26.59 7.08 -8.43
C ASP A 248 26.00 8.25 -7.65
N LEU A 249 26.28 8.28 -6.35
CA LEU A 249 25.82 9.35 -5.45
C LEU A 249 26.41 10.73 -5.78
N ARG A 250 27.63 10.78 -6.34
CA ARG A 250 28.37 12.04 -6.52
C ARG A 250 27.77 12.90 -7.63
N GLY A 251 27.24 12.27 -8.67
CA GLY A 251 26.64 12.98 -9.81
C GLY A 251 25.15 13.28 -9.70
N GLN A 252 24.46 12.79 -8.66
CA GLN A 252 23.00 12.85 -8.56
C GLN A 252 22.48 13.59 -7.32
N GLY A 253 23.35 14.22 -6.54
CA GLY A 253 22.95 14.86 -5.28
C GLY A 253 21.85 15.90 -5.44
N GLU A 254 21.96 16.80 -6.41
CA GLU A 254 20.96 17.83 -6.68
C GLU A 254 19.61 17.24 -7.13
N ALA A 255 19.63 16.23 -7.97
CA ALA A 255 18.42 15.60 -8.48
C ALA A 255 17.68 14.73 -7.44
N LEU A 256 18.33 14.37 -6.33
CA LEU A 256 17.74 13.60 -5.22
C LEU A 256 17.10 14.51 -4.16
N VAL A 257 17.43 15.80 -4.16
CA VAL A 257 16.96 16.77 -3.15
C VAL A 257 15.86 17.68 -3.69
N GLY A 258 15.73 17.81 -5.00
CA GLY A 258 14.69 18.59 -5.68
C GLY A 258 13.47 17.78 -6.00
#